data_1ba0c2c69fa7da8f2692e091d08a70c2
#
_entry.id   1ba0c2c69fa7da8f2692e091d08a70c2
#
_cell.length_a   1.000
_cell.length_b   1.000
_cell.length_c   1.000
_cell.angle_alpha   90.00
_cell.angle_beta   90.00
_cell.angle_gamma   90.00
#
_symmetry.space_group_name_H-M   'P 1'
#
loop_
_entity.id
_entity.type
_entity.pdbx_description
1 polymer ?
#
loop_
_entity_poly.entity_id
_entity_poly.type
_entity_poly.pdbx_seq_one_letter_code
_entity_poly.pdbx_strand_id
1 'polypeptide(L)'
;MSTVIEKWDEILGIVKKEHDLSDVRFDTWLKPLKVYDVSGNVVTIVASDQVRLSYINKNYKLPLQVTISEVTGMTDCEVKFILPEDVPAKKSISDAAPDQDNRFKARCEEANLNPKYTFNTFIVGSNNKLAQAAALAVAESPGNTYNPLFIYGGAGLGKTHLMHSIAHFIIENDDNSKVLYVTSEEFTNELIETIRNGNNTAMSKFREKYRNIDVLLIDDIQFIIGKESTQEEFFHTFNSLYSANKQIIISSDKPPKDMEILDERFRSRFEWGLIVDITLPDYETRMAILHKKEDMDGYNVSEDVIKYIANNIKSNIRRTEGAFNKVDAYAKLEKKEVTLELAEQALKDIVAPNENKQITADYIISMVAEHFNVSTADLCGNKRSSKIVMPRQVAMYLCREILAIPLKNVGQYLGNRDHTTVMHGVEKIEKELQNNEQLQNTIDTLKKKINPQT
;
A
#
# COMPACT_ATOMS: atom_id res chain seq x y z
N MET A 1 -28.93 8.76 -37.09
CA MET A 1 -27.65 8.08 -36.81
C MET A 1 -26.41 8.94 -37.17
N SER A 2 -26.46 9.70 -38.27
CA SER A 2 -25.27 10.44 -38.74
C SER A 2 -24.89 11.65 -37.87
N THR A 3 -25.85 12.37 -37.32
CA THR A 3 -25.63 13.70 -36.73
C THR A 3 -24.81 13.71 -35.43
N VAL A 4 -24.96 12.71 -34.55
CA VAL A 4 -24.18 12.63 -33.28
C VAL A 4 -22.74 12.23 -33.58
N ILE A 5 -22.55 11.23 -34.48
CA ILE A 5 -21.21 10.74 -34.83
C ILE A 5 -20.46 11.80 -35.64
N GLU A 6 -21.13 12.48 -36.58
CA GLU A 6 -20.53 13.54 -37.39
C GLU A 6 -20.13 14.77 -36.58
N LYS A 7 -20.85 15.07 -35.51
CA LYS A 7 -20.60 16.21 -34.63
C LYS A 7 -19.91 15.85 -33.32
N TRP A 8 -19.38 14.62 -33.20
CA TRP A 8 -18.82 14.15 -31.95
C TRP A 8 -17.67 15.03 -31.41
N ASP A 9 -16.75 15.41 -32.29
CA ASP A 9 -15.63 16.30 -31.93
C ASP A 9 -16.10 17.70 -31.52
N GLU A 10 -17.16 18.21 -32.15
CA GLU A 10 -17.79 19.47 -31.78
C GLU A 10 -18.43 19.39 -30.38
N ILE A 11 -19.16 18.31 -30.11
CA ILE A 11 -19.77 18.04 -28.79
C ILE A 11 -18.72 18.00 -27.70
N LEU A 12 -17.66 17.22 -27.91
CA LEU A 12 -16.56 17.13 -26.96
C LEU A 12 -15.86 18.47 -26.72
N GLY A 13 -15.68 19.27 -27.80
CA GLY A 13 -15.11 20.61 -27.73
C GLY A 13 -15.96 21.60 -26.92
N ILE A 14 -17.29 21.50 -27.03
CA ILE A 14 -18.22 22.33 -26.23
C ILE A 14 -18.13 21.92 -24.74
N VAL A 15 -18.19 20.63 -24.43
CA VAL A 15 -18.05 20.12 -23.05
C VAL A 15 -16.72 20.59 -22.43
N LYS A 16 -15.61 20.54 -23.20
CA LYS A 16 -14.32 21.05 -22.75
C LYS A 16 -14.40 22.52 -22.34
N LYS A 17 -15.06 23.33 -23.14
CA LYS A 17 -15.11 24.77 -23.00
C LYS A 17 -16.05 25.22 -21.89
N GLU A 18 -17.22 24.58 -21.76
CA GLU A 18 -18.24 24.92 -20.75
C GLU A 18 -17.82 24.50 -19.33
N HIS A 19 -17.06 23.42 -19.22
CA HIS A 19 -16.60 22.92 -17.93
C HIS A 19 -15.16 23.30 -17.61
N ASP A 20 -14.54 24.20 -18.38
CA ASP A 20 -13.17 24.71 -18.20
C ASP A 20 -12.15 23.58 -17.98
N LEU A 21 -12.23 22.54 -18.83
CA LEU A 21 -11.38 21.36 -18.70
C LEU A 21 -9.97 21.65 -19.23
N SER A 22 -8.96 21.35 -18.43
CA SER A 22 -7.57 21.36 -18.88
C SER A 22 -7.37 20.39 -20.05
N ASP A 23 -6.35 20.67 -20.89
CA ASP A 23 -6.03 19.81 -22.03
C ASP A 23 -5.79 18.36 -21.59
N VAL A 24 -5.11 18.16 -20.46
CA VAL A 24 -4.85 16.84 -19.88
C VAL A 24 -6.17 16.12 -19.52
N ARG A 25 -7.10 16.81 -18.85
CA ARG A 25 -8.40 16.21 -18.52
C ARG A 25 -9.21 15.85 -19.74
N PHE A 26 -9.21 16.73 -20.73
CA PHE A 26 -9.93 16.49 -21.98
C PHE A 26 -9.35 15.29 -22.74
N ASP A 27 -8.03 15.28 -22.95
CA ASP A 27 -7.34 14.23 -23.70
C ASP A 27 -7.43 12.87 -23.00
N THR A 28 -7.45 12.88 -21.65
CA THR A 28 -7.54 11.64 -20.84
C THR A 28 -8.95 11.06 -20.81
N TRP A 29 -9.96 11.88 -20.58
CA TRP A 29 -11.29 11.38 -20.22
C TRP A 29 -12.29 11.43 -21.35
N LEU A 30 -12.28 12.47 -22.18
CA LEU A 30 -13.32 12.69 -23.19
C LEU A 30 -12.86 12.32 -24.58
N LYS A 31 -11.66 12.68 -24.99
CA LYS A 31 -11.14 12.43 -26.34
C LYS A 31 -11.09 10.94 -26.73
N PRO A 32 -10.77 9.97 -25.81
CA PRO A 32 -10.78 8.55 -26.16
C PRO A 32 -12.18 7.96 -26.33
N LEU A 33 -13.23 8.69 -25.94
CA LEU A 33 -14.62 8.20 -26.06
C LEU A 33 -15.05 8.08 -27.50
N LYS A 34 -15.61 6.93 -27.84
CA LYS A 34 -16.18 6.66 -29.17
C LYS A 34 -17.65 6.33 -29.07
N VAL A 35 -18.47 6.98 -29.88
CA VAL A 35 -19.88 6.62 -30.00
C VAL A 35 -19.97 5.28 -30.72
N TYR A 36 -20.56 4.29 -30.05
CA TYR A 36 -20.75 2.95 -30.58
C TYR A 36 -22.06 2.85 -31.38
N ASP A 37 -23.17 3.33 -30.78
CA ASP A 37 -24.49 3.26 -31.37
C ASP A 37 -25.39 4.40 -30.92
N VAL A 38 -26.35 4.76 -31.76
CA VAL A 38 -27.37 5.74 -31.44
C VAL A 38 -28.72 5.12 -31.81
N SER A 39 -29.43 4.63 -30.81
CA SER A 39 -30.72 3.96 -30.94
C SER A 39 -31.83 4.79 -30.30
N GLY A 40 -32.65 5.47 -31.12
CA GLY A 40 -33.67 6.40 -30.63
C GLY A 40 -33.03 7.57 -29.87
N ASN A 41 -33.36 7.70 -28.57
CA ASN A 41 -32.80 8.74 -27.69
C ASN A 41 -31.62 8.27 -26.88
N VAL A 42 -31.14 7.03 -27.05
CA VAL A 42 -30.02 6.45 -26.31
C VAL A 42 -28.74 6.51 -27.14
N VAL A 43 -27.76 7.21 -26.63
CA VAL A 43 -26.39 7.28 -27.20
C VAL A 43 -25.49 6.35 -26.39
N THR A 44 -25.01 5.29 -27.03
CA THR A 44 -24.09 4.33 -26.41
C THR A 44 -22.66 4.69 -26.73
N ILE A 45 -21.86 4.89 -25.71
CA ILE A 45 -20.45 5.33 -25.80
C ILE A 45 -19.55 4.27 -25.17
N VAL A 46 -18.47 3.90 -25.86
CA VAL A 46 -17.48 2.96 -25.36
C VAL A 46 -16.42 3.70 -24.56
N ALA A 47 -16.25 3.27 -23.30
CA ALA A 47 -15.11 3.67 -22.46
C ALA A 47 -14.05 2.58 -22.53
N SER A 48 -12.78 2.93 -22.54
CA SER A 48 -11.68 1.97 -22.75
C SER A 48 -11.50 0.97 -21.60
N ASP A 49 -11.91 1.35 -20.39
CA ASP A 49 -11.72 0.55 -19.16
C ASP A 49 -12.73 0.93 -18.07
N GLN A 50 -12.80 0.08 -17.03
CA GLN A 50 -13.75 0.22 -15.92
C GLN A 50 -13.55 1.51 -15.09
N VAL A 51 -12.31 1.98 -14.93
CA VAL A 51 -12.04 3.20 -14.17
C VAL A 51 -12.52 4.42 -14.93
N ARG A 52 -12.23 4.49 -16.24
CA ARG A 52 -12.74 5.52 -17.13
C ARG A 52 -14.26 5.51 -17.15
N LEU A 53 -14.87 4.34 -17.30
CA LEU A 53 -16.34 4.20 -17.29
C LEU A 53 -16.94 4.76 -16.00
N SER A 54 -16.41 4.40 -14.85
CA SER A 54 -16.91 4.87 -13.55
C SER A 54 -16.74 6.38 -13.39
N TYR A 55 -15.57 6.89 -13.78
CA TYR A 55 -15.24 8.32 -13.67
C TYR A 55 -16.10 9.18 -14.62
N ILE A 56 -16.22 8.78 -15.87
CA ILE A 56 -17.01 9.49 -16.88
C ILE A 56 -18.50 9.46 -16.54
N ASN A 57 -19.00 8.31 -16.12
CA ASN A 57 -20.41 8.15 -15.72
C ASN A 57 -20.76 9.07 -14.55
N LYS A 58 -19.82 9.27 -13.61
CA LYS A 58 -20.04 10.15 -12.46
C LYS A 58 -19.93 11.64 -12.81
N ASN A 59 -18.95 12.03 -13.62
CA ASN A 59 -18.57 13.42 -13.78
C ASN A 59 -19.02 14.04 -15.11
N TYR A 60 -19.15 13.24 -16.19
CA TYR A 60 -19.41 13.74 -17.53
C TYR A 60 -20.70 13.23 -18.17
N LYS A 61 -21.45 12.32 -17.52
CA LYS A 61 -22.72 11.80 -18.07
C LYS A 61 -23.73 12.93 -18.34
N LEU A 62 -24.00 13.77 -17.34
CA LEU A 62 -24.92 14.90 -17.45
C LEU A 62 -24.42 15.95 -18.45
N PRO A 63 -23.17 16.44 -18.39
CA PRO A 63 -22.60 17.32 -19.40
C PRO A 63 -22.78 16.81 -20.84
N LEU A 64 -22.43 15.55 -21.08
CA LEU A 64 -22.57 14.96 -22.41
C LEU A 64 -24.04 14.84 -22.85
N GLN A 65 -24.96 14.47 -21.95
CA GLN A 65 -26.40 14.42 -22.26
C GLN A 65 -26.94 15.80 -22.69
N VAL A 66 -26.60 16.85 -21.94
CA VAL A 66 -27.05 18.21 -22.22
C VAL A 66 -26.48 18.69 -23.56
N THR A 67 -25.17 18.59 -23.74
CA THR A 67 -24.51 19.04 -24.98
C THR A 67 -24.96 18.27 -26.21
N ILE A 68 -25.15 16.94 -26.10
CA ILE A 68 -25.72 16.14 -27.20
C ILE A 68 -27.12 16.63 -27.56
N SER A 69 -27.99 16.87 -26.57
CA SER A 69 -29.34 17.38 -26.78
C SER A 69 -29.34 18.75 -27.49
N GLU A 70 -28.46 19.65 -27.06
CA GLU A 70 -28.36 21.02 -27.63
C GLU A 70 -27.85 21.01 -29.07
N VAL A 71 -26.79 20.25 -29.35
CA VAL A 71 -26.13 20.21 -30.67
C VAL A 71 -26.93 19.43 -31.70
N THR A 72 -27.67 18.39 -31.27
CA THR A 72 -28.39 17.49 -32.17
C THR A 72 -29.90 17.71 -32.20
N GLY A 73 -30.46 18.51 -31.27
CA GLY A 73 -31.88 18.73 -31.11
C GLY A 73 -32.64 17.49 -30.55
N MET A 74 -31.91 16.53 -29.94
CA MET A 74 -32.46 15.30 -29.42
C MET A 74 -33.20 15.58 -28.09
N THR A 75 -34.48 15.35 -28.02
CA THR A 75 -35.26 15.48 -26.78
C THR A 75 -35.10 14.22 -25.94
N ASP A 76 -34.85 14.39 -24.61
CA ASP A 76 -34.66 13.27 -23.65
C ASP A 76 -33.51 12.33 -24.02
N CYS A 77 -32.34 12.91 -24.38
CA CYS A 77 -31.15 12.13 -24.66
C CYS A 77 -30.68 11.37 -23.41
N GLU A 78 -30.51 10.08 -23.53
CA GLU A 78 -29.90 9.23 -22.51
C GLU A 78 -28.52 8.75 -22.98
N VAL A 79 -27.47 8.99 -22.17
CA VAL A 79 -26.12 8.50 -22.44
C VAL A 79 -25.86 7.25 -21.61
N LYS A 80 -25.45 6.19 -22.30
CA LYS A 80 -25.07 4.90 -21.71
C LYS A 80 -23.62 4.57 -22.05
N PHE A 81 -22.81 4.31 -21.02
CA PHE A 81 -21.44 3.87 -21.21
C PHE A 81 -21.32 2.37 -21.12
N ILE A 82 -20.51 1.78 -22.00
CA ILE A 82 -20.23 0.33 -22.05
C ILE A 82 -18.72 0.09 -22.17
N LEU A 83 -18.27 -1.09 -21.79
CA LEU A 83 -16.89 -1.53 -21.99
C LEU A 83 -16.70 -2.16 -23.38
N PRO A 84 -15.47 -2.25 -23.91
CA PRO A 84 -15.19 -2.91 -25.17
C PRO A 84 -15.61 -4.40 -25.19
N GLU A 85 -15.62 -5.04 -24.02
CA GLU A 85 -16.03 -6.44 -23.81
C GLU A 85 -17.54 -6.63 -23.98
N ASP A 86 -18.34 -5.60 -23.68
CA ASP A 86 -19.80 -5.62 -23.79
C ASP A 86 -20.29 -5.29 -25.23
N VAL A 87 -19.37 -4.99 -26.14
CA VAL A 87 -19.69 -4.69 -27.54
C VAL A 87 -19.97 -5.98 -28.31
N PRO A 88 -21.18 -6.22 -28.82
CA PRO A 88 -21.44 -7.39 -29.66
C PRO A 88 -20.56 -7.39 -30.92
N ALA A 89 -19.86 -8.48 -31.16
CA ALA A 89 -18.81 -8.64 -32.16
C ALA A 89 -19.19 -8.10 -33.56
N LYS A 90 -18.85 -6.84 -33.83
CA LYS A 90 -18.68 -6.28 -35.15
C LYS A 90 -17.38 -5.47 -35.21
N LYS A 91 -16.35 -6.12 -35.79
CA LYS A 91 -15.05 -5.57 -36.21
C LYS A 91 -14.36 -4.60 -35.23
N SER A 92 -13.43 -5.16 -34.50
CA SER A 92 -12.34 -4.48 -33.82
C SER A 92 -11.67 -3.41 -34.70
N ILE A 93 -11.64 -2.18 -34.19
CA ILE A 93 -10.66 -1.18 -34.64
C ILE A 93 -9.69 -1.03 -33.46
N SER A 94 -8.70 -1.91 -33.43
CA SER A 94 -7.46 -1.73 -32.68
C SER A 94 -6.43 -1.19 -33.67
N ASP A 95 -6.33 0.12 -33.78
CA ASP A 95 -5.19 0.78 -34.40
C ASP A 95 -4.54 1.71 -33.36
N ALA A 96 -3.99 1.12 -32.32
CA ALA A 96 -2.82 1.69 -31.65
C ALA A 96 -1.61 1.16 -32.39
N ALA A 97 -0.82 2.06 -32.99
CA ALA A 97 0.37 1.70 -33.73
C ALA A 97 1.34 0.93 -32.81
N PRO A 98 1.99 -0.17 -33.26
CA PRO A 98 2.91 -0.98 -32.45
C PRO A 98 4.07 -0.19 -31.83
N ASP A 99 4.31 1.02 -32.31
CA ASP A 99 5.40 1.90 -31.88
C ASP A 99 5.07 2.69 -30.60
N GLN A 100 3.80 3.00 -30.32
CA GLN A 100 3.40 3.72 -29.11
C GLN A 100 3.44 2.82 -27.87
N ASP A 101 3.01 1.58 -28.00
CA ASP A 101 3.02 0.59 -26.92
C ASP A 101 4.44 0.25 -26.45
N ASN A 102 5.39 0.16 -27.40
CA ASN A 102 6.79 -0.07 -27.09
C ASN A 102 7.45 1.15 -26.43
N ARG A 103 7.11 2.37 -26.84
CA ARG A 103 7.61 3.60 -26.22
C ARG A 103 7.09 3.75 -24.80
N PHE A 104 5.82 3.53 -24.57
CA PHE A 104 5.22 3.57 -23.23
C PHE A 104 5.90 2.57 -22.29
N LYS A 105 6.07 1.30 -22.71
CA LYS A 105 6.76 0.28 -21.92
C LYS A 105 8.20 0.68 -21.60
N ALA A 106 8.96 1.15 -22.57
CA ALA A 106 10.34 1.58 -22.36
C ALA A 106 10.43 2.73 -21.35
N ARG A 107 9.52 3.70 -21.40
CA ARG A 107 9.48 4.81 -20.44
C ARG A 107 9.08 4.36 -19.04
N CYS A 108 8.17 3.41 -18.92
CA CYS A 108 7.80 2.82 -17.63
C CYS A 108 8.98 2.04 -17.01
N GLU A 109 9.76 1.33 -17.83
CA GLU A 109 10.99 0.65 -17.40
C GLU A 109 12.07 1.65 -16.96
N GLU A 110 12.29 2.72 -17.74
CA GLU A 110 13.23 3.80 -17.40
C GLU A 110 12.83 4.50 -16.09
N ALA A 111 11.54 4.68 -15.85
CA ALA A 111 11.00 5.23 -14.61
C ALA A 111 10.94 4.22 -13.44
N ASN A 112 11.41 2.97 -13.63
CA ASN A 112 11.42 1.89 -12.64
C ASN A 112 10.03 1.53 -12.12
N LEU A 113 9.02 1.43 -13.01
CA LEU A 113 7.63 1.18 -12.64
C LEU A 113 7.24 -0.29 -12.76
N ASN A 114 6.46 -0.76 -11.79
CA ASN A 114 5.83 -2.07 -11.87
C ASN A 114 4.61 -2.02 -12.79
N PRO A 115 4.56 -2.79 -13.90
CA PRO A 115 3.47 -2.73 -14.87
C PRO A 115 2.11 -3.18 -14.31
N LYS A 116 2.09 -3.91 -13.18
CA LYS A 116 0.85 -4.35 -12.52
C LYS A 116 0.20 -3.26 -11.66
N TYR A 117 0.91 -2.17 -11.33
CA TYR A 117 0.46 -1.16 -10.39
C TYR A 117 -0.11 0.06 -11.13
N THR A 118 -1.36 -0.05 -11.53
CA THR A 118 -2.11 0.99 -12.25
C THR A 118 -3.38 1.37 -11.49
N PHE A 119 -4.01 2.49 -11.83
CA PHE A 119 -5.33 2.84 -11.25
C PHE A 119 -6.40 1.79 -11.54
N ASN A 120 -6.32 1.07 -12.68
CA ASN A 120 -7.24 0.00 -13.05
C ASN A 120 -7.15 -1.24 -12.18
N THR A 121 -5.98 -1.47 -11.59
CA THR A 121 -5.73 -2.60 -10.69
C THR A 121 -5.84 -2.21 -9.22
N PHE A 122 -5.90 -0.92 -8.92
CA PHE A 122 -6.04 -0.41 -7.56
C PHE A 122 -7.51 -0.45 -7.10
N ILE A 123 -7.80 -1.25 -6.09
CA ILE A 123 -9.15 -1.37 -5.53
C ILE A 123 -9.42 -0.22 -4.56
N VAL A 124 -10.50 0.52 -4.84
CA VAL A 124 -10.92 1.66 -4.02
C VAL A 124 -11.93 1.21 -2.98
N GLY A 125 -11.62 1.44 -1.71
CA GLY A 125 -12.49 1.18 -0.56
C GLY A 125 -12.64 2.42 0.32
N SER A 126 -13.38 2.26 1.41
CA SER A 126 -13.56 3.33 2.41
C SER A 126 -12.24 3.82 3.00
N ASN A 127 -11.26 2.94 3.11
CA ASN A 127 -9.95 3.12 3.74
C ASN A 127 -8.93 3.91 2.88
N ASN A 128 -9.13 4.05 1.57
CA ASN A 128 -8.17 4.65 0.65
C ASN A 128 -8.80 5.62 -0.37
N LYS A 129 -10.09 5.88 -0.27
CA LYS A 129 -10.85 6.71 -1.23
C LYS A 129 -10.29 8.13 -1.39
N LEU A 130 -9.91 8.76 -0.27
CA LEU A 130 -9.33 10.10 -0.30
C LEU A 130 -7.94 10.08 -0.95
N ALA A 131 -7.11 9.09 -0.60
CA ALA A 131 -5.78 8.94 -1.17
C ALA A 131 -5.84 8.69 -2.69
N GLN A 132 -6.77 7.85 -3.15
CA GLN A 132 -6.97 7.59 -4.58
C GLN A 132 -7.47 8.84 -5.32
N ALA A 133 -8.43 9.58 -4.76
CA ALA A 133 -8.93 10.81 -5.37
C ALA A 133 -7.84 11.89 -5.47
N ALA A 134 -7.02 12.06 -4.42
CA ALA A 134 -5.88 12.96 -4.42
C ALA A 134 -4.81 12.55 -5.44
N ALA A 135 -4.51 11.25 -5.51
CA ALA A 135 -3.56 10.69 -6.47
C ALA A 135 -4.00 10.94 -7.92
N LEU A 136 -5.28 10.74 -8.21
CA LEU A 136 -5.82 11.00 -9.54
C LEU A 136 -5.77 12.49 -9.90
N ALA A 137 -6.13 13.38 -8.96
CA ALA A 137 -6.05 14.82 -9.17
C ALA A 137 -4.62 15.30 -9.45
N VAL A 138 -3.63 14.73 -8.75
CA VAL A 138 -2.20 14.98 -9.00
C VAL A 138 -1.76 14.44 -10.36
N ALA A 139 -2.20 13.25 -10.73
CA ALA A 139 -1.88 12.64 -12.01
C ALA A 139 -2.45 13.44 -13.21
N GLU A 140 -3.66 14.01 -13.05
CA GLU A 140 -4.31 14.87 -14.06
C GLU A 140 -3.66 16.25 -14.21
N SER A 141 -3.02 16.78 -13.15
CA SER A 141 -2.44 18.11 -13.15
C SER A 141 -1.19 18.21 -12.28
N PRO A 142 -0.08 17.58 -12.70
CA PRO A 142 1.16 17.56 -11.94
C PRO A 142 1.71 18.97 -11.68
N GLY A 143 2.18 19.20 -10.45
CA GLY A 143 2.75 20.48 -10.01
C GLY A 143 1.73 21.55 -9.64
N ASN A 144 0.47 21.42 -10.04
CA ASN A 144 -0.53 22.47 -9.87
C ASN A 144 -1.57 22.16 -8.79
N THR A 145 -1.86 20.89 -8.49
CA THR A 145 -2.96 20.55 -7.59
C THR A 145 -2.45 20.38 -6.16
N TYR A 146 -1.86 19.29 -5.79
CA TYR A 146 -1.37 19.02 -4.44
C TYR A 146 0.14 18.74 -4.50
N ASN A 147 0.96 19.71 -4.12
CA ASN A 147 2.41 19.59 -4.17
C ASN A 147 3.08 20.04 -2.87
N PRO A 148 3.75 19.13 -2.13
CA PRO A 148 3.84 17.70 -2.37
C PRO A 148 2.53 16.95 -2.08
N LEU A 149 2.36 15.75 -2.65
CA LEU A 149 1.39 14.77 -2.19
C LEU A 149 2.11 13.82 -1.22
N PHE A 150 1.67 13.78 0.03
CA PHE A 150 2.24 12.92 1.05
C PHE A 150 1.26 11.79 1.40
N ILE A 151 1.63 10.54 1.08
CA ILE A 151 0.78 9.36 1.30
C ILE A 151 1.37 8.55 2.46
N TYR A 152 0.61 8.37 3.53
CA TYR A 152 1.10 7.57 4.66
C TYR A 152 0.14 6.45 5.05
N GLY A 153 0.66 5.46 5.77
CA GLY A 153 -0.09 4.31 6.24
C GLY A 153 0.79 3.10 6.47
N GLY A 154 0.30 2.11 7.17
CA GLY A 154 1.05 0.90 7.51
C GLY A 154 1.67 0.19 6.31
N ALA A 155 2.63 -0.70 6.60
CA ALA A 155 3.28 -1.49 5.55
C ALA A 155 2.28 -2.38 4.81
N GLY A 156 2.38 -2.43 3.47
CA GLY A 156 1.56 -3.32 2.63
C GLY A 156 0.10 -2.90 2.46
N LEU A 157 -0.23 -1.61 2.59
CA LEU A 157 -1.58 -1.07 2.39
C LEU A 157 -1.83 -0.50 0.98
N GLY A 158 -0.84 -0.51 0.10
CA GLY A 158 -0.98 -0.06 -1.29
C GLY A 158 -0.39 1.32 -1.60
N LYS A 159 0.40 1.94 -0.72
CA LYS A 159 1.09 3.22 -0.97
C LYS A 159 1.90 3.20 -2.27
N THR A 160 2.81 2.24 -2.39
CA THR A 160 3.64 2.03 -3.59
C THR A 160 2.79 1.80 -4.83
N HIS A 161 1.71 1.01 -4.74
CA HIS A 161 0.79 0.77 -5.84
C HIS A 161 0.18 2.10 -6.34
N LEU A 162 -0.29 2.93 -5.42
CA LEU A 162 -0.89 4.22 -5.77
C LEU A 162 0.13 5.20 -6.38
N MET A 163 1.37 5.21 -5.90
CA MET A 163 2.46 6.01 -6.47
C MET A 163 2.76 5.58 -7.91
N HIS A 164 2.90 4.28 -8.16
CA HIS A 164 3.11 3.77 -9.53
C HIS A 164 1.92 4.07 -10.44
N SER A 165 0.68 4.03 -9.90
CA SER A 165 -0.51 4.38 -10.68
C SER A 165 -0.49 5.83 -11.16
N ILE A 166 -0.04 6.76 -10.30
CA ILE A 166 0.16 8.17 -10.68
C ILE A 166 1.18 8.25 -11.82
N ALA A 167 2.32 7.60 -11.65
CA ALA A 167 3.41 7.63 -12.63
C ALA A 167 3.00 7.05 -13.99
N HIS A 168 2.35 5.88 -14.00
CA HIS A 168 1.80 5.28 -15.23
C HIS A 168 0.83 6.21 -15.94
N PHE A 169 -0.09 6.82 -15.20
CA PHE A 169 -1.07 7.74 -15.75
C PHE A 169 -0.41 8.96 -16.40
N ILE A 170 0.57 9.56 -15.74
CA ILE A 170 1.30 10.71 -16.30
C ILE A 170 2.06 10.33 -17.57
N ILE A 171 2.79 9.19 -17.55
CA ILE A 171 3.54 8.71 -18.72
C ILE A 171 2.63 8.37 -19.90
N GLU A 172 1.42 7.84 -19.64
CA GLU A 172 0.42 7.51 -20.66
C GLU A 172 -0.13 8.76 -21.35
N ASN A 173 -0.29 9.86 -20.59
CA ASN A 173 -0.96 11.07 -21.08
C ASN A 173 -0.04 12.21 -21.48
N ASP A 174 1.26 12.15 -21.15
CA ASP A 174 2.27 13.13 -21.56
C ASP A 174 3.59 12.46 -21.94
N ASP A 175 3.84 12.40 -23.24
CA ASP A 175 5.05 11.80 -23.82
C ASP A 175 6.35 12.51 -23.45
N ASN A 176 6.30 13.75 -22.97
CA ASN A 176 7.48 14.57 -22.69
C ASN A 176 7.82 14.60 -21.20
N SER A 177 6.89 14.24 -20.32
CA SER A 177 7.11 14.25 -18.88
C SER A 177 8.20 13.28 -18.44
N LYS A 178 9.18 13.80 -17.73
CA LYS A 178 10.24 13.00 -17.09
C LYS A 178 9.79 12.58 -15.70
N VAL A 179 9.44 11.32 -15.55
CA VAL A 179 8.97 10.73 -14.29
C VAL A 179 10.06 9.84 -13.71
N LEU A 180 10.33 9.98 -12.42
CA LEU A 180 11.29 9.14 -11.71
C LEU A 180 10.66 8.60 -10.41
N TYR A 181 10.57 7.29 -10.32
CA TYR A 181 10.29 6.59 -9.08
C TYR A 181 11.59 6.05 -8.47
N VAL A 182 11.76 6.26 -7.18
CA VAL A 182 12.93 5.81 -6.42
C VAL A 182 12.53 5.52 -4.97
N THR A 183 13.11 4.50 -4.37
CA THR A 183 13.04 4.33 -2.93
C THR A 183 14.03 5.27 -2.24
N SER A 184 13.72 5.71 -1.03
CA SER A 184 14.65 6.55 -0.26
C SER A 184 15.95 5.82 0.09
N GLU A 185 15.93 4.50 0.12
CA GLU A 185 17.12 3.67 0.25
C GLU A 185 18.01 3.73 -1.00
N GLU A 186 17.44 3.58 -2.20
CA GLU A 186 18.17 3.71 -3.47
C GLU A 186 18.77 5.11 -3.61
N PHE A 187 18.00 6.17 -3.33
CA PHE A 187 18.51 7.54 -3.30
C PHE A 187 19.72 7.69 -2.36
N THR A 188 19.62 7.11 -1.16
CA THR A 188 20.71 7.15 -0.18
C THR A 188 21.95 6.41 -0.67
N ASN A 189 21.77 5.21 -1.21
CA ASN A 189 22.89 4.38 -1.67
C ASN A 189 23.61 5.04 -2.86
N GLU A 190 22.88 5.56 -3.82
CA GLU A 190 23.43 6.28 -4.97
C GLU A 190 24.18 7.55 -4.53
N LEU A 191 23.67 8.29 -3.55
CA LEU A 191 24.37 9.44 -2.97
C LEU A 191 25.68 9.02 -2.29
N ILE A 192 25.66 7.96 -1.48
CA ILE A 192 26.85 7.44 -0.80
C ILE A 192 27.92 7.02 -1.81
N GLU A 193 27.54 6.32 -2.86
CA GLU A 193 28.46 5.91 -3.93
C GLU A 193 29.03 7.14 -4.66
N THR A 194 28.20 8.13 -4.93
CA THR A 194 28.61 9.39 -5.56
C THR A 194 29.63 10.14 -4.71
N ILE A 195 29.41 10.22 -3.40
CA ILE A 195 30.34 10.85 -2.46
C ILE A 195 31.67 10.07 -2.37
N ARG A 196 31.59 8.73 -2.29
CA ARG A 196 32.80 7.88 -2.23
C ARG A 196 33.68 8.00 -3.48
N ASN A 197 33.08 8.16 -4.63
CA ASN A 197 33.80 8.36 -5.89
C ASN A 197 34.57 9.69 -5.96
N GLY A 198 34.28 10.62 -5.03
CA GLY A 198 35.05 11.88 -4.83
C GLY A 198 35.14 12.81 -6.04
N ASN A 199 34.31 12.58 -7.07
CA ASN A 199 34.37 13.31 -8.34
C ASN A 199 33.22 14.33 -8.44
N ASN A 200 33.55 15.60 -8.61
CA ASN A 200 32.54 16.66 -8.82
C ASN A 200 31.61 16.37 -10.01
N THR A 201 32.09 15.66 -11.02
CA THR A 201 31.28 15.24 -12.17
C THR A 201 30.21 14.21 -11.77
N ALA A 202 30.51 13.30 -10.84
CA ALA A 202 29.54 12.32 -10.35
C ALA A 202 28.42 13.01 -9.56
N MET A 203 28.78 13.96 -8.68
CA MET A 203 27.80 14.75 -7.94
C MET A 203 26.92 15.61 -8.86
N SER A 204 27.49 16.19 -9.92
CA SER A 204 26.72 16.94 -10.91
C SER A 204 25.72 16.06 -11.63
N LYS A 205 26.11 14.84 -12.04
CA LYS A 205 25.20 13.87 -12.69
C LYS A 205 24.09 13.42 -11.74
N PHE A 206 24.42 13.17 -10.46
CA PHE A 206 23.42 12.83 -9.45
C PHE A 206 22.38 13.95 -9.34
N ARG A 207 22.81 15.19 -9.19
CA ARG A 207 21.92 16.35 -9.13
C ARG A 207 21.11 16.55 -10.40
N GLU A 208 21.71 16.35 -11.57
CA GLU A 208 21.02 16.41 -12.85
C GLU A 208 19.91 15.37 -12.93
N LYS A 209 20.18 14.12 -12.53
CA LYS A 209 19.20 13.03 -12.51
C LYS A 209 17.97 13.36 -11.65
N TYR A 210 18.19 13.89 -10.43
CA TYR A 210 17.10 14.10 -9.47
C TYR A 210 16.45 15.48 -9.55
N ARG A 211 17.10 16.48 -10.15
CA ARG A 211 16.58 17.86 -10.21
C ARG A 211 16.09 18.27 -11.60
N ASN A 212 16.35 17.47 -12.65
CA ASN A 212 15.93 17.75 -14.02
C ASN A 212 14.81 16.78 -14.46
N ILE A 213 13.82 16.61 -13.61
CA ILE A 213 12.64 15.77 -13.82
C ILE A 213 11.38 16.58 -13.58
N ASP A 214 10.25 16.11 -14.10
CA ASP A 214 8.95 16.77 -13.95
C ASP A 214 8.17 16.20 -12.77
N VAL A 215 8.37 14.92 -12.45
CA VAL A 215 7.69 14.24 -11.37
C VAL A 215 8.66 13.34 -10.59
N LEU A 216 8.84 13.62 -9.30
CA LEU A 216 9.60 12.79 -8.37
C LEU A 216 8.65 12.00 -7.48
N LEU A 217 8.78 10.67 -7.51
CA LEU A 217 8.10 9.79 -6.56
C LEU A 217 9.17 9.15 -5.67
N ILE A 218 9.15 9.49 -4.37
CA ILE A 218 10.08 8.91 -3.40
C ILE A 218 9.32 8.06 -2.39
N ASP A 219 9.62 6.77 -2.40
CA ASP A 219 8.95 5.79 -1.55
C ASP A 219 9.71 5.57 -0.24
N ASP A 220 8.94 5.33 0.84
CA ASP A 220 9.45 5.02 2.17
C ASP A 220 10.44 6.04 2.73
N ILE A 221 10.06 7.33 2.74
CA ILE A 221 10.91 8.47 3.15
C ILE A 221 11.51 8.32 4.55
N GLN A 222 10.92 7.48 5.43
CA GLN A 222 11.42 7.25 6.77
C GLN A 222 12.87 6.71 6.81
N PHE A 223 13.36 6.09 5.74
CA PHE A 223 14.74 5.55 5.70
C PHE A 223 15.83 6.60 5.51
N ILE A 224 15.50 7.86 5.19
CA ILE A 224 16.48 8.96 5.21
C ILE A 224 16.60 9.61 6.59
N ILE A 225 15.66 9.36 7.50
CA ILE A 225 15.65 9.97 8.83
C ILE A 225 16.89 9.53 9.60
N GLY A 226 17.60 10.49 10.24
CA GLY A 226 18.84 10.24 10.97
C GLY A 226 20.10 10.15 10.10
N LYS A 227 20.00 10.35 8.76
CA LYS A 227 21.14 10.39 7.84
C LYS A 227 21.36 11.83 7.36
N GLU A 228 22.10 12.63 8.12
CA GLU A 228 22.24 14.09 7.91
C GLU A 228 22.61 14.46 6.46
N SER A 229 23.64 13.86 5.89
CA SER A 229 24.09 14.18 4.52
C SER A 229 23.03 13.84 3.46
N THR A 230 22.26 12.75 3.67
CA THR A 230 21.18 12.35 2.77
C THR A 230 20.00 13.30 2.90
N GLN A 231 19.67 13.69 4.12
CA GLN A 231 18.61 14.68 4.36
C GLN A 231 18.98 16.02 3.70
N GLU A 232 20.19 16.51 3.87
CA GLU A 232 20.61 17.77 3.28
C GLU A 232 20.51 17.77 1.74
N GLU A 233 21.03 16.73 1.05
CA GLU A 233 20.95 16.65 -0.42
C GLU A 233 19.50 16.48 -0.90
N PHE A 234 18.69 15.70 -0.17
CA PHE A 234 17.25 15.57 -0.46
C PHE A 234 16.51 16.90 -0.26
N PHE A 235 16.85 17.66 0.77
CA PHE A 235 16.27 18.98 1.01
C PHE A 235 16.53 19.94 -0.16
N HIS A 236 17.76 19.95 -0.67
CA HIS A 236 18.08 20.76 -1.84
C HIS A 236 17.36 20.28 -3.11
N THR A 237 17.23 18.98 -3.28
CA THR A 237 16.48 18.39 -4.40
C THR A 237 15.01 18.76 -4.32
N PHE A 238 14.38 18.61 -3.15
CA PHE A 238 13.00 19.01 -2.91
C PHE A 238 12.76 20.48 -3.24
N ASN A 239 13.60 21.39 -2.70
CA ASN A 239 13.44 22.81 -2.95
C ASN A 239 13.62 23.18 -4.42
N SER A 240 14.56 22.55 -5.13
CA SER A 240 14.79 22.77 -6.56
C SER A 240 13.55 22.40 -7.38
N LEU A 241 12.98 21.22 -7.11
CA LEU A 241 11.79 20.76 -7.81
C LEU A 241 10.54 21.59 -7.46
N TYR A 242 10.33 21.85 -6.18
CA TYR A 242 9.19 22.62 -5.72
C TYR A 242 9.18 24.05 -6.30
N SER A 243 10.34 24.73 -6.29
CA SER A 243 10.48 26.08 -6.85
C SER A 243 10.30 26.12 -8.38
N ALA A 244 10.52 25.01 -9.06
CA ALA A 244 10.29 24.84 -10.50
C ALA A 244 8.88 24.33 -10.82
N ASN A 245 7.95 24.30 -9.85
CA ASN A 245 6.60 23.73 -9.95
C ASN A 245 6.58 22.28 -10.46
N LYS A 246 7.62 21.49 -10.15
CA LYS A 246 7.66 20.06 -10.47
C LYS A 246 6.95 19.27 -9.37
N GLN A 247 6.23 18.22 -9.77
CA GLN A 247 5.46 17.41 -8.82
C GLN A 247 6.35 16.55 -7.93
N ILE A 248 6.05 16.54 -6.64
CA ILE A 248 6.71 15.67 -5.66
C ILE A 248 5.64 14.81 -4.99
N ILE A 249 5.85 13.49 -4.97
CA ILE A 249 5.01 12.51 -4.30
C ILE A 249 5.87 11.74 -3.31
N ILE A 250 5.43 11.65 -2.07
CA ILE A 250 6.20 11.05 -0.97
C ILE A 250 5.34 9.99 -0.30
N SER A 251 5.92 8.82 -0.01
CA SER A 251 5.27 7.84 0.85
C SER A 251 6.00 7.67 2.19
N SER A 252 5.25 7.23 3.19
CA SER A 252 5.79 6.91 4.52
C SER A 252 4.90 5.92 5.28
N ASP A 253 5.48 5.28 6.29
CA ASP A 253 4.71 4.46 7.24
C ASP A 253 4.00 5.31 8.31
N LYS A 254 4.46 6.57 8.52
CA LYS A 254 3.96 7.49 9.55
C LYS A 254 3.73 8.88 8.97
N PRO A 255 2.79 9.66 9.52
CA PRO A 255 2.64 11.07 9.14
C PRO A 255 3.85 11.89 9.61
N PRO A 256 4.14 13.05 8.98
CA PRO A 256 5.30 13.88 9.30
C PRO A 256 5.38 14.29 10.78
N LYS A 257 4.24 14.53 11.43
CA LYS A 257 4.16 14.90 12.85
C LYS A 257 4.69 13.84 13.82
N ASP A 258 4.63 12.55 13.43
CA ASP A 258 5.02 11.41 14.26
C ASP A 258 6.47 10.95 13.96
N MET A 259 7.21 11.71 13.16
CA MET A 259 8.62 11.48 12.84
C MET A 259 9.52 12.27 13.80
N GLU A 260 9.89 11.67 14.93
CA GLU A 260 10.59 12.34 16.05
C GLU A 260 11.94 12.99 15.66
N ILE A 261 12.72 12.37 14.76
CA ILE A 261 14.07 12.80 14.37
C ILE A 261 14.06 13.57 13.02
N LEU A 262 12.88 13.89 12.50
CA LEU A 262 12.78 14.65 11.26
C LEU A 262 13.02 16.14 11.54
N ASP A 263 13.99 16.74 10.82
CA ASP A 263 14.24 18.18 10.87
C ASP A 263 12.94 18.96 10.59
N GLU A 264 12.66 19.97 11.40
CA GLU A 264 11.45 20.79 11.33
C GLU A 264 11.26 21.43 9.94
N ARG A 265 12.37 21.73 9.24
CA ARG A 265 12.36 22.21 7.86
C ARG A 265 11.69 21.23 6.89
N PHE A 266 11.85 19.92 7.08
CA PHE A 266 11.18 18.89 6.28
C PHE A 266 9.71 18.76 6.66
N ARG A 267 9.43 18.74 7.96
CA ARG A 267 8.05 18.63 8.45
C ARG A 267 7.19 19.73 7.84
N SER A 268 7.63 20.96 7.92
CA SER A 268 6.92 22.11 7.33
C SER A 268 6.71 21.94 5.83
N ARG A 269 7.70 21.42 5.07
CA ARG A 269 7.56 21.23 3.62
C ARG A 269 6.61 20.10 3.25
N PHE A 270 6.64 19.01 3.98
CA PHE A 270 5.70 17.90 3.74
C PHE A 270 4.26 18.30 4.04
N GLU A 271 4.06 19.24 4.98
CA GLU A 271 2.76 19.77 5.35
C GLU A 271 2.25 20.89 4.42
N TRP A 272 3.08 21.43 3.54
CA TRP A 272 2.63 22.47 2.57
C TRP A 272 1.62 21.95 1.55
N GLY A 273 1.70 20.67 1.19
CA GLY A 273 0.80 20.03 0.24
C GLY A 273 -0.38 19.33 0.89
N LEU A 274 -0.76 18.20 0.32
CA LEU A 274 -1.83 17.38 0.86
C LEU A 274 -1.26 16.10 1.50
N ILE A 275 -1.62 15.86 2.75
CA ILE A 275 -1.30 14.63 3.47
C ILE A 275 -2.54 13.76 3.47
N VAL A 276 -2.40 12.53 2.99
CA VAL A 276 -3.49 11.53 2.92
C VAL A 276 -3.06 10.21 3.55
N ASP A 277 -3.98 9.58 4.25
CA ASP A 277 -3.76 8.27 4.88
C ASP A 277 -4.36 7.12 4.07
N ILE A 278 -3.74 5.96 4.22
CA ILE A 278 -4.29 4.68 3.80
C ILE A 278 -4.34 3.78 5.02
N THR A 279 -5.56 3.42 5.43
CA THR A 279 -5.80 2.57 6.59
C THR A 279 -6.06 1.11 6.19
N LEU A 280 -6.34 0.25 7.16
CA LEU A 280 -6.64 -1.15 6.90
C LEU A 280 -7.94 -1.29 6.09
N PRO A 281 -7.96 -2.14 5.06
CA PRO A 281 -9.16 -2.38 4.27
C PRO A 281 -10.24 -3.10 5.09
N ASP A 282 -11.51 -2.74 4.86
CA ASP A 282 -12.66 -3.47 5.37
C ASP A 282 -12.81 -4.83 4.66
N TYR A 283 -13.79 -5.62 5.08
CA TYR A 283 -14.01 -6.97 4.55
C TYR A 283 -14.33 -6.94 3.04
N GLU A 284 -15.22 -6.04 2.63
CA GLU A 284 -15.64 -5.90 1.22
C GLU A 284 -14.45 -5.50 0.34
N THR A 285 -13.62 -4.58 0.81
CA THR A 285 -12.41 -4.17 0.08
C THR A 285 -11.42 -5.33 -0.04
N ARG A 286 -11.24 -6.15 1.02
CA ARG A 286 -10.36 -7.33 0.93
C ARG A 286 -10.90 -8.37 -0.04
N MET A 287 -12.21 -8.61 -0.07
CA MET A 287 -12.87 -9.48 -1.05
C MET A 287 -12.60 -8.98 -2.48
N ALA A 288 -12.84 -7.69 -2.73
CA ALA A 288 -12.64 -7.10 -4.05
C ALA A 288 -11.16 -7.17 -4.51
N ILE A 289 -10.19 -7.00 -3.59
CA ILE A 289 -8.76 -7.17 -3.89
C ILE A 289 -8.45 -8.62 -4.29
N LEU A 290 -8.99 -9.60 -3.58
CA LEU A 290 -8.79 -11.02 -3.89
C LEU A 290 -9.41 -11.41 -5.24
N HIS A 291 -10.62 -10.96 -5.54
CA HIS A 291 -11.26 -11.17 -6.85
C HIS A 291 -10.45 -10.51 -7.98
N LYS A 292 -9.99 -9.28 -7.78
CA LYS A 292 -9.13 -8.62 -8.78
C LYS A 292 -7.84 -9.37 -9.04
N LYS A 293 -7.26 -9.94 -7.98
CA LYS A 293 -6.07 -10.77 -8.09
C LYS A 293 -6.34 -12.08 -8.82
N GLU A 294 -7.47 -12.73 -8.53
CA GLU A 294 -7.96 -13.92 -9.23
C GLU A 294 -8.04 -13.66 -10.74
N ASP A 295 -8.72 -12.58 -11.13
CA ASP A 295 -8.88 -12.17 -12.52
C ASP A 295 -7.53 -11.91 -13.21
N MET A 296 -6.62 -11.20 -12.54
CA MET A 296 -5.30 -10.83 -13.09
C MET A 296 -4.36 -12.02 -13.26
N ASP A 297 -4.40 -12.96 -12.34
CA ASP A 297 -3.49 -14.11 -12.34
C ASP A 297 -4.13 -15.33 -13.05
N GLY A 298 -5.40 -15.23 -13.49
CA GLY A 298 -6.12 -16.26 -14.23
C GLY A 298 -6.44 -17.51 -13.40
N TYR A 299 -6.64 -17.32 -12.10
CA TYR A 299 -7.01 -18.41 -11.19
C TYR A 299 -8.52 -18.61 -11.18
N ASN A 300 -8.93 -19.85 -10.88
CA ASN A 300 -10.32 -20.18 -10.61
C ASN A 300 -10.43 -20.72 -9.19
N VAL A 301 -10.81 -19.84 -8.27
CA VAL A 301 -10.86 -20.13 -6.84
C VAL A 301 -12.30 -20.05 -6.36
N SER A 302 -12.75 -21.00 -5.55
CA SER A 302 -14.11 -20.96 -5.04
C SER A 302 -14.35 -19.75 -4.13
N GLU A 303 -15.52 -19.17 -4.19
CA GLU A 303 -15.95 -18.03 -3.37
C GLU A 303 -15.73 -18.25 -1.85
N ASP A 304 -15.87 -19.51 -1.39
CA ASP A 304 -15.68 -19.87 0.02
C ASP A 304 -14.22 -19.75 0.45
N VAL A 305 -13.26 -20.03 -0.44
CA VAL A 305 -11.83 -19.82 -0.18
C VAL A 305 -11.49 -18.34 -0.09
N ILE A 306 -12.04 -17.54 -1.01
CA ILE A 306 -11.85 -16.07 -0.99
C ILE A 306 -12.41 -15.49 0.30
N LYS A 307 -13.62 -15.87 0.71
CA LYS A 307 -14.24 -15.49 1.99
C LYS A 307 -13.39 -15.92 3.20
N TYR A 308 -12.86 -17.14 3.16
CA TYR A 308 -12.02 -17.66 4.22
C TYR A 308 -10.76 -16.82 4.39
N ILE A 309 -10.05 -16.49 3.31
CA ILE A 309 -8.85 -15.64 3.35
C ILE A 309 -9.21 -14.23 3.85
N ALA A 310 -10.26 -13.61 3.29
CA ALA A 310 -10.67 -12.26 3.65
C ALA A 310 -11.11 -12.13 5.12
N ASN A 311 -11.73 -13.16 5.70
CA ASN A 311 -12.17 -13.18 7.10
C ASN A 311 -11.01 -13.35 8.08
N ASN A 312 -10.04 -14.19 7.74
CA ASN A 312 -8.98 -14.60 8.67
C ASN A 312 -7.73 -13.71 8.58
N ILE A 313 -7.44 -13.10 7.41
CA ILE A 313 -6.24 -12.28 7.21
C ILE A 313 -6.62 -10.81 7.12
N LYS A 314 -6.53 -10.12 8.26
CA LYS A 314 -6.99 -8.72 8.42
C LYS A 314 -5.84 -7.71 8.51
N SER A 315 -4.58 -8.16 8.53
CA SER A 315 -3.44 -7.33 8.93
C SER A 315 -2.95 -6.36 7.86
N ASN A 316 -2.84 -6.76 6.61
CA ASN A 316 -2.47 -5.91 5.46
C ASN A 316 -2.69 -6.63 4.13
N ILE A 317 -2.70 -5.88 3.03
CA ILE A 317 -2.96 -6.39 1.67
C ILE A 317 -1.87 -7.37 1.23
N ARG A 318 -0.59 -7.09 1.49
CA ARG A 318 0.52 -8.01 1.15
C ARG A 318 0.35 -9.40 1.76
N ARG A 319 -0.11 -9.47 3.01
CA ARG A 319 -0.39 -10.77 3.66
C ARG A 319 -1.61 -11.46 3.07
N THR A 320 -2.65 -10.69 2.72
CA THR A 320 -3.86 -11.22 2.07
C THR A 320 -3.51 -11.83 0.70
N GLU A 321 -2.76 -11.10 -0.12
CA GLU A 321 -2.26 -11.60 -1.42
C GLU A 321 -1.26 -12.74 -1.26
N GLY A 322 -0.38 -12.66 -0.26
CA GLY A 322 0.57 -13.74 0.06
C GLY A 322 -0.11 -15.03 0.46
N ALA A 323 -1.20 -14.95 1.22
CA ALA A 323 -2.02 -16.12 1.57
C ALA A 323 -2.71 -16.71 0.36
N PHE A 324 -3.28 -15.89 -0.51
CA PHE A 324 -3.87 -16.33 -1.77
C PHE A 324 -2.83 -17.07 -2.63
N ASN A 325 -1.65 -16.49 -2.82
CA ASN A 325 -0.56 -17.12 -3.57
C ASN A 325 -0.09 -18.45 -2.93
N LYS A 326 -0.09 -18.54 -1.58
CA LYS A 326 0.28 -19.77 -0.86
C LYS A 326 -0.72 -20.89 -1.11
N VAL A 327 -2.02 -20.58 -1.13
CA VAL A 327 -3.08 -21.56 -1.43
C VAL A 327 -2.95 -22.07 -2.86
N ASP A 328 -2.75 -21.20 -3.83
CA ASP A 328 -2.54 -21.56 -5.23
C ASP A 328 -1.28 -22.44 -5.41
N ALA A 329 -0.17 -22.02 -4.82
CA ALA A 329 1.08 -22.79 -4.87
C ALA A 329 0.92 -24.19 -4.25
N TYR A 330 0.17 -24.29 -3.15
CA TYR A 330 -0.10 -25.57 -2.47
C TYR A 330 -0.97 -26.48 -3.36
N ALA A 331 -2.01 -25.93 -3.99
CA ALA A 331 -2.88 -26.66 -4.92
C ALA A 331 -2.09 -27.20 -6.13
N LYS A 332 -1.23 -26.38 -6.72
CA LYS A 332 -0.37 -26.77 -7.85
C LYS A 332 0.63 -27.87 -7.48
N LEU A 333 1.23 -27.79 -6.28
CA LEU A 333 2.17 -28.82 -5.79
C LEU A 333 1.47 -30.16 -5.55
N GLU A 334 0.28 -30.15 -4.97
CA GLU A 334 -0.50 -31.38 -4.73
C GLU A 334 -1.29 -31.86 -5.95
N LYS A 335 -1.32 -31.08 -7.05
CA LYS A 335 -2.11 -31.30 -8.26
C LYS A 335 -3.61 -31.50 -7.94
N LYS A 336 -4.13 -30.69 -7.03
CA LYS A 336 -5.53 -30.69 -6.59
C LYS A 336 -6.22 -29.39 -6.97
N GLU A 337 -7.53 -29.40 -7.05
CA GLU A 337 -8.34 -28.19 -7.14
C GLU A 337 -8.27 -27.39 -5.83
N VAL A 338 -8.47 -26.08 -5.93
CA VAL A 338 -8.46 -25.19 -4.76
C VAL A 338 -9.80 -25.35 -4.02
N THR A 339 -9.77 -26.12 -2.93
CA THR A 339 -10.93 -26.31 -2.03
C THR A 339 -10.72 -25.58 -0.71
N LEU A 340 -11.80 -25.41 0.07
CA LEU A 340 -11.74 -24.79 1.38
C LEU A 340 -10.81 -25.57 2.32
N GLU A 341 -10.90 -26.91 2.32
CA GLU A 341 -10.06 -27.77 3.18
C GLU A 341 -8.59 -27.63 2.84
N LEU A 342 -8.25 -27.51 1.54
CA LEU A 342 -6.88 -27.27 1.10
C LEU A 342 -6.40 -25.87 1.53
N ALA A 343 -7.25 -24.86 1.46
CA ALA A 343 -6.94 -23.52 1.91
C ALA A 343 -6.72 -23.46 3.43
N GLU A 344 -7.55 -24.11 4.22
CA GLU A 344 -7.37 -24.26 5.66
C GLU A 344 -6.06 -24.93 6.03
N GLN A 345 -5.71 -26.01 5.32
CA GLN A 345 -4.44 -26.71 5.51
C GLN A 345 -3.25 -25.83 5.15
N ALA A 346 -3.28 -25.18 3.98
CA ALA A 346 -2.20 -24.33 3.50
C ALA A 346 -1.96 -23.10 4.38
N LEU A 347 -3.04 -22.55 4.98
CA LEU A 347 -2.98 -21.32 5.77
C LEU A 347 -2.96 -21.56 7.28
N LYS A 348 -2.94 -22.81 7.75
CA LYS A 348 -2.96 -23.16 9.17
C LYS A 348 -1.94 -22.36 10.00
N ASP A 349 -0.70 -22.24 9.50
CA ASP A 349 0.37 -21.52 10.18
C ASP A 349 0.15 -19.99 10.25
N ILE A 350 -0.67 -19.45 9.35
CA ILE A 350 -0.93 -18.01 9.22
C ILE A 350 -2.17 -17.61 10.01
N VAL A 351 -3.23 -18.43 9.93
CA VAL A 351 -4.53 -18.17 10.55
C VAL A 351 -4.52 -18.56 12.02
N ALA A 352 -3.91 -19.69 12.35
CA ALA A 352 -3.79 -20.22 13.71
C ALA A 352 -2.34 -20.50 14.07
N PRO A 353 -1.47 -19.49 14.14
CA PRO A 353 -0.04 -19.70 14.39
C PRO A 353 0.26 -20.40 15.70
N ASN A 354 -0.71 -20.52 16.59
CA ASN A 354 -0.56 -21.07 17.94
C ASN A 354 -1.45 -22.27 18.29
N GLU A 355 -2.28 -22.79 17.37
CA GLU A 355 -3.11 -23.96 17.70
C GLU A 355 -2.29 -25.22 18.02
N ASN A 356 -1.02 -25.28 17.66
CA ASN A 356 -0.11 -26.39 17.96
C ASN A 356 1.05 -26.04 18.91
N LYS A 357 1.17 -24.80 19.37
CA LYS A 357 2.08 -24.48 20.47
C LYS A 357 1.33 -24.57 21.78
N GLN A 358 1.27 -25.76 22.37
CA GLN A 358 0.97 -25.85 23.80
C GLN A 358 1.87 -24.86 24.52
N ILE A 359 1.29 -23.86 25.17
CA ILE A 359 2.05 -22.91 26.00
C ILE A 359 2.68 -23.76 27.11
N THR A 360 3.97 -24.04 26.97
CA THR A 360 4.75 -24.81 27.96
C THR A 360 5.61 -23.87 28.79
N ALA A 361 6.06 -24.32 29.95
CA ALA A 361 6.96 -23.54 30.80
C ALA A 361 8.27 -23.19 30.04
N ASP A 362 8.81 -24.12 29.24
CA ASP A 362 10.00 -23.89 28.43
C ASP A 362 9.77 -22.80 27.37
N TYR A 363 8.58 -22.77 26.76
CA TYR A 363 8.23 -21.71 25.80
C TYR A 363 8.15 -20.33 26.48
N ILE A 364 7.51 -20.23 27.67
CA ILE A 364 7.47 -18.99 28.44
C ILE A 364 8.89 -18.54 28.82
N ILE A 365 9.72 -19.45 29.30
CA ILE A 365 11.12 -19.17 29.67
C ILE A 365 11.91 -18.67 28.45
N SER A 366 11.72 -19.26 27.28
CA SER A 366 12.40 -18.83 26.05
C SER A 366 11.98 -17.41 25.61
N MET A 367 10.69 -17.08 25.70
CA MET A 367 10.16 -15.76 25.36
C MET A 367 10.66 -14.66 26.31
N VAL A 368 10.75 -14.98 27.61
CA VAL A 368 11.33 -14.06 28.59
C VAL A 368 12.83 -13.89 28.35
N ALA A 369 13.56 -14.97 28.04
CA ALA A 369 14.98 -14.93 27.73
C ALA A 369 15.27 -14.03 26.51
N GLU A 370 14.49 -14.18 25.45
CA GLU A 370 14.60 -13.34 24.24
C GLU A 370 14.31 -11.87 24.55
N HIS A 371 13.22 -11.59 25.26
CA HIS A 371 12.81 -10.21 25.57
C HIS A 371 13.86 -9.44 26.37
N PHE A 372 14.48 -10.09 27.37
CA PHE A 372 15.50 -9.48 28.21
C PHE A 372 16.93 -9.66 27.68
N ASN A 373 17.09 -10.26 26.50
CA ASN A 373 18.39 -10.56 25.86
C ASN A 373 19.34 -11.33 26.80
N VAL A 374 18.83 -12.39 27.43
CA VAL A 374 19.57 -13.30 28.29
C VAL A 374 19.43 -14.72 27.78
N SER A 375 20.39 -15.62 28.09
CA SER A 375 20.24 -17.02 27.69
C SER A 375 19.25 -17.77 28.60
N THR A 376 18.52 -18.76 28.04
CA THR A 376 17.68 -19.65 28.83
C THR A 376 18.48 -20.41 29.90
N ALA A 377 19.71 -20.78 29.59
CA ALA A 377 20.64 -21.41 30.52
C ALA A 377 20.97 -20.50 31.73
N ASP A 378 21.06 -19.19 31.53
CA ASP A 378 21.29 -18.22 32.61
C ASP A 378 20.04 -18.03 33.48
N LEU A 379 18.86 -18.07 32.89
CA LEU A 379 17.59 -18.03 33.64
C LEU A 379 17.41 -19.26 34.53
N CYS A 380 17.75 -20.42 34.05
CA CYS A 380 17.70 -21.67 34.81
C CYS A 380 18.91 -21.87 35.73
N GLY A 381 20.01 -21.18 35.48
CA GLY A 381 21.27 -21.28 36.22
C GLY A 381 21.30 -20.58 37.57
N ASN A 382 22.41 -20.72 38.31
CA ASN A 382 22.58 -20.20 39.67
C ASN A 382 23.12 -18.75 39.74
N LYS A 383 23.26 -18.07 38.61
CA LYS A 383 23.73 -16.67 38.57
C LYS A 383 22.77 -15.73 39.32
N ARG A 384 23.35 -14.81 40.12
CA ARG A 384 22.60 -13.88 40.98
C ARG A 384 22.70 -12.43 40.59
N SER A 385 23.19 -12.13 39.37
CA SER A 385 23.25 -10.73 38.90
C SER A 385 21.83 -10.18 38.70
N SER A 386 21.64 -8.90 38.99
CA SER A 386 20.33 -8.22 38.84
C SER A 386 19.76 -8.34 37.43
N LYS A 387 20.63 -8.35 36.40
CA LYS A 387 20.27 -8.53 34.98
C LYS A 387 19.64 -9.90 34.68
N ILE A 388 19.80 -10.92 35.58
CA ILE A 388 19.26 -12.28 35.39
C ILE A 388 18.19 -12.56 36.43
N VAL A 389 18.30 -12.01 37.63
CA VAL A 389 17.34 -12.28 38.73
C VAL A 389 15.96 -11.72 38.42
N MET A 390 15.87 -10.50 37.92
CA MET A 390 14.58 -9.88 37.56
C MET A 390 13.87 -10.61 36.40
N PRO A 391 14.51 -10.88 35.25
CA PRO A 391 13.89 -11.72 34.21
C PRO A 391 13.47 -13.10 34.68
N ARG A 392 14.24 -13.72 35.58
CA ARG A 392 13.88 -15.02 36.18
C ARG A 392 12.62 -14.94 37.02
N GLN A 393 12.46 -13.87 37.82
CA GLN A 393 11.25 -13.63 38.60
C GLN A 393 10.04 -13.36 37.70
N VAL A 394 10.23 -12.63 36.59
CA VAL A 394 9.19 -12.46 35.57
C VAL A 394 8.78 -13.80 34.95
N ALA A 395 9.74 -14.68 34.65
CA ALA A 395 9.45 -16.02 34.13
C ALA A 395 8.67 -16.87 35.17
N MET A 396 9.03 -16.80 36.47
CA MET A 396 8.28 -17.46 37.55
C MET A 396 6.84 -16.99 37.59
N TYR A 397 6.64 -15.67 37.55
CA TYR A 397 5.33 -15.05 37.57
C TYR A 397 4.47 -15.48 36.36
N LEU A 398 5.01 -15.36 35.14
CA LEU A 398 4.28 -15.72 33.93
C LEU A 398 3.97 -17.22 33.84
N CYS A 399 4.89 -18.11 34.24
CA CYS A 399 4.61 -19.55 34.34
C CYS A 399 3.49 -19.85 35.31
N ARG A 400 3.46 -19.17 36.47
CA ARG A 400 2.39 -19.35 37.47
C ARG A 400 1.05 -18.83 36.97
N GLU A 401 1.04 -17.66 36.36
CA GLU A 401 -0.18 -16.99 35.95
C GLU A 401 -0.81 -17.62 34.71
N ILE A 402 0.01 -17.89 33.65
CA ILE A 402 -0.49 -18.38 32.36
C ILE A 402 -0.81 -19.89 32.43
N LEU A 403 0.06 -20.70 33.04
CA LEU A 403 -0.10 -22.15 33.09
C LEU A 403 -0.87 -22.65 34.31
N ALA A 404 -1.06 -21.80 35.31
CA ALA A 404 -1.69 -22.13 36.60
C ALA A 404 -1.08 -23.38 37.31
N ILE A 405 0.20 -23.71 37.00
CA ILE A 405 0.89 -24.88 37.55
C ILE A 405 1.38 -24.61 39.00
N PRO A 406 1.51 -25.66 39.86
CA PRO A 406 2.02 -25.53 41.20
C PRO A 406 3.43 -24.91 41.25
N LEU A 407 3.71 -24.10 42.28
CA LEU A 407 5.02 -23.44 42.45
C LEU A 407 6.20 -24.42 42.44
N LYS A 408 6.03 -25.65 42.92
CA LYS A 408 7.01 -26.71 42.89
C LYS A 408 7.41 -27.06 41.46
N ASN A 409 6.43 -27.13 40.54
CA ASN A 409 6.65 -27.47 39.15
C ASN A 409 7.33 -26.28 38.43
N VAL A 410 6.94 -25.03 38.70
CA VAL A 410 7.63 -23.84 38.20
C VAL A 410 9.10 -23.88 38.62
N GLY A 411 9.40 -24.26 39.86
CA GLY A 411 10.77 -24.37 40.35
C GLY A 411 11.61 -25.40 39.58
N GLN A 412 11.00 -26.54 39.19
CA GLN A 412 11.67 -27.57 38.39
C GLN A 412 12.13 -27.05 37.02
N TYR A 413 11.26 -26.33 36.31
CA TYR A 413 11.58 -25.76 35.00
C TYR A 413 12.67 -24.67 35.07
N LEU A 414 12.78 -23.96 36.22
CA LEU A 414 13.74 -22.86 36.41
C LEU A 414 15.00 -23.30 37.19
N GLY A 415 15.45 -24.53 36.97
CA GLY A 415 16.70 -25.04 37.51
C GLY A 415 16.58 -25.66 38.90
N ASN A 416 15.50 -26.43 39.13
CA ASN A 416 15.22 -27.15 40.38
C ASN A 416 15.23 -26.25 41.65
N ARG A 417 14.58 -25.10 41.56
CA ARG A 417 14.49 -24.15 42.66
C ARG A 417 13.42 -24.56 43.67
N ASP A 418 13.68 -24.27 44.92
CA ASP A 418 12.71 -24.49 45.97
C ASP A 418 11.45 -23.64 45.74
N HIS A 419 10.28 -24.22 46.09
CA HIS A 419 8.99 -23.56 45.93
C HIS A 419 8.90 -22.22 46.70
N THR A 420 9.62 -22.05 47.82
CA THR A 420 9.68 -20.80 48.58
C THR A 420 10.41 -19.70 47.79
N THR A 421 11.46 -20.07 47.05
CA THR A 421 12.17 -19.14 46.13
C THR A 421 11.25 -18.68 45.02
N VAL A 422 10.44 -19.58 44.45
CA VAL A 422 9.48 -19.23 43.39
C VAL A 422 8.38 -18.33 43.95
N MET A 423 7.85 -18.67 45.14
CA MET A 423 6.82 -17.89 45.81
C MET A 423 7.28 -16.43 46.05
N HIS A 424 8.47 -16.24 46.63
CA HIS A 424 9.02 -14.91 46.84
C HIS A 424 9.28 -14.16 45.52
N GLY A 425 9.64 -14.87 44.46
CA GLY A 425 9.82 -14.29 43.10
C GLY A 425 8.51 -13.77 42.54
N VAL A 426 7.44 -14.55 42.67
CA VAL A 426 6.08 -14.20 42.22
C VAL A 426 5.54 -13.01 43.01
N GLU A 427 5.54 -13.11 44.37
CA GLU A 427 5.07 -12.04 45.23
C GLU A 427 5.79 -10.72 45.02
N LYS A 428 7.09 -10.77 44.70
CA LYS A 428 7.87 -9.58 44.44
C LYS A 428 7.40 -8.90 43.14
N ILE A 429 7.20 -9.66 42.08
CA ILE A 429 6.68 -9.11 40.80
C ILE A 429 5.28 -8.56 40.98
N GLU A 430 4.40 -9.26 41.68
CA GLU A 430 3.04 -8.79 42.00
C GLU A 430 3.03 -7.45 42.76
N LYS A 431 3.95 -7.26 43.72
CA LYS A 431 4.10 -5.98 44.42
C LYS A 431 4.67 -4.87 43.54
N GLU A 432 5.67 -5.20 42.72
CA GLU A 432 6.29 -4.22 41.81
C GLU A 432 5.30 -3.78 40.73
N LEU A 433 4.40 -4.63 40.25
CA LEU A 433 3.37 -4.29 39.30
C LEU A 433 2.41 -3.20 39.77
N GLN A 434 2.21 -3.08 41.08
CA GLN A 434 1.31 -2.05 41.65
C GLN A 434 1.91 -0.62 41.52
N ASN A 435 3.23 -0.50 41.41
CA ASN A 435 3.94 0.79 41.49
C ASN A 435 4.92 1.07 40.32
N ASN A 436 5.05 0.14 39.34
CA ASN A 436 6.02 0.25 38.26
C ASN A 436 5.34 0.04 36.90
N GLU A 437 4.98 1.15 36.25
CA GLU A 437 4.33 1.19 34.95
C GLU A 437 5.17 0.56 33.83
N GLN A 438 6.50 0.71 33.89
CA GLN A 438 7.42 0.09 32.92
C GLN A 438 7.40 -1.45 33.00
N LEU A 439 7.36 -1.99 34.20
CA LEU A 439 7.26 -3.43 34.41
C LEU A 439 5.90 -3.95 33.95
N GLN A 440 4.83 -3.19 34.20
CA GLN A 440 3.50 -3.53 33.75
C GLN A 440 3.43 -3.62 32.22
N ASN A 441 3.95 -2.61 31.50
CA ASN A 441 4.03 -2.60 30.04
C ASN A 441 4.88 -3.77 29.50
N THR A 442 5.96 -4.13 30.20
CA THR A 442 6.81 -5.27 29.83
C THR A 442 6.06 -6.60 29.94
N ILE A 443 5.34 -6.81 31.05
CA ILE A 443 4.55 -8.02 31.28
C ILE A 443 3.39 -8.12 30.30
N ASP A 444 2.69 -7.04 30.01
CA ASP A 444 1.61 -7.01 29.03
C ASP A 444 2.12 -7.31 27.62
N THR A 445 3.30 -6.80 27.28
CA THR A 445 3.97 -7.12 26.00
C THR A 445 4.32 -8.61 25.92
N LEU A 446 4.86 -9.18 26.99
CA LEU A 446 5.19 -10.61 27.07
C LEU A 446 3.93 -11.48 27.04
N LYS A 447 2.86 -11.13 27.75
CA LYS A 447 1.56 -11.82 27.70
C LYS A 447 1.00 -11.86 26.28
N LYS A 448 0.99 -10.72 25.56
CA LYS A 448 0.57 -10.65 24.16
C LYS A 448 1.45 -11.46 23.22
N LYS A 449 2.75 -11.55 23.47
CA LYS A 449 3.66 -12.40 22.69
C LYS A 449 3.46 -13.90 22.96
N ILE A 450 3.21 -14.29 24.21
CA ILE A 450 3.02 -15.67 24.62
C ILE A 450 1.62 -16.17 24.23
N ASN A 451 0.61 -15.35 24.43
CA ASN A 451 -0.79 -15.65 24.09
C ASN A 451 -1.43 -14.44 23.39
N PRO A 452 -1.42 -14.39 22.05
CA PRO A 452 -2.02 -13.28 21.28
C PRO A 452 -3.55 -13.16 21.39
N GLN A 453 -4.20 -14.09 22.10
CA GLN A 453 -5.67 -14.08 22.29
C GLN A 453 -6.12 -13.40 23.59
N THR A 454 -5.19 -12.98 24.43
CA THR A 454 -5.44 -12.13 25.60
C THR A 454 -4.98 -10.70 25.30
#